data_3183888e4920c4ea134987321517339e
#
_entry.id   3183888e4920c4ea134987321517339e
#
_cell.length_a   1.000
_cell.length_b   1.000
_cell.length_c   1.000
_cell.angle_alpha   90.00
_cell.angle_beta   90.00
_cell.angle_gamma   90.00
#
_symmetry.space_group_name_H-M   'P 1'
#
loop_
_entity.id
_entity.type
_entity.pdbx_description
1 polymer ?
#
loop_
_entity_poly.entity_id
_entity_poly.type
_entity_poly.pdbx_seq_one_letter_code
_entity_poly.pdbx_strand_id
1 'polypeptide(L)'
;TISSNFINLNNGGVSPAPKVVADAMKRYYDMSNEAPSYFMWRVIDQGREPLRKSLAQLAGCDAEEIALHRNASEALETIIFGIDLKAGDEVVLTKQDYPNMIGAWKQREKREGIKLVWVNLELPSEDENYLVKQYTDAFTPETKLVQITHMINWIGQKMPVKKIADAAKKKNIEVLVDGAHTFAQFEFLIPELNCDYFGTSLHKWLGAPIGTGLLYV
;
A
#
# COMPACT_ATOMS: atom_id res chain seq x y z
N THR A 1 10.68 14.58 18.95
CA THR A 1 11.75 14.08 19.83
C THR A 1 11.36 12.70 20.32
N ILE A 2 12.22 11.71 20.09
CA ILE A 2 12.03 10.35 20.61
C ILE A 2 12.27 10.38 22.12
N SER A 3 11.46 9.68 22.90
CA SER A 3 11.67 9.53 24.34
C SER A 3 13.02 8.85 24.64
N SER A 4 13.72 9.34 25.65
CA SER A 4 14.93 8.68 26.16
C SER A 4 14.64 7.50 27.09
N ASN A 5 13.38 7.30 27.47
CA ASN A 5 12.99 6.29 28.47
C ASN A 5 12.84 4.88 27.90
N PHE A 6 12.83 4.73 26.57
CA PHE A 6 12.79 3.43 25.90
C PHE A 6 13.42 3.48 24.51
N ILE A 7 13.87 2.34 24.04
CA ILE A 7 14.43 2.16 22.69
C ILE A 7 13.32 1.68 21.77
N ASN A 8 12.97 2.50 20.75
CA ASN A 8 12.00 2.09 19.74
C ASN A 8 12.67 1.25 18.66
N LEU A 9 12.31 -0.03 18.58
CA LEU A 9 12.77 -0.96 17.54
C LEU A 9 11.70 -1.27 16.50
N ASN A 10 10.49 -0.70 16.62
CA ASN A 10 9.36 -0.96 15.71
C ASN A 10 9.00 0.27 14.87
N ASN A 11 9.96 0.78 14.10
CA ASN A 11 9.69 1.86 13.15
C ASN A 11 8.83 1.41 11.96
N GLY A 12 8.76 0.10 11.70
CA GLY A 12 7.91 -0.48 10.67
C GLY A 12 6.41 -0.39 10.99
N GLY A 13 6.03 -0.35 12.26
CA GLY A 13 4.64 -0.11 12.66
C GLY A 13 4.23 1.33 12.37
N VAL A 14 4.91 2.27 13.03
CA VAL A 14 4.84 3.72 12.82
C VAL A 14 6.22 4.31 13.14
N SER A 15 6.79 5.07 12.22
CA SER A 15 8.04 5.79 12.50
C SER A 15 7.78 7.10 13.24
N PRO A 16 8.63 7.47 14.22
CA PRO A 16 8.61 8.83 14.74
C PRO A 16 8.91 9.82 13.62
N ALA A 17 8.04 10.80 13.42
CA ALA A 17 8.29 11.84 12.43
C ALA A 17 9.58 12.63 12.75
N PRO A 18 10.41 12.95 11.76
CA PRO A 18 11.53 13.86 11.94
C PRO A 18 11.08 15.19 12.57
N LYS A 19 11.98 15.82 13.35
CA LYS A 19 11.61 17.07 14.04
C LYS A 19 11.09 18.14 13.08
N VAL A 20 11.70 18.30 11.91
CA VAL A 20 11.28 19.26 10.89
C VAL A 20 9.86 18.99 10.39
N VAL A 21 9.47 17.73 10.25
CA VAL A 21 8.12 17.30 9.86
C VAL A 21 7.11 17.58 10.97
N ALA A 22 7.45 17.20 12.21
CA ALA A 22 6.59 17.44 13.38
C ALA A 22 6.37 18.94 13.63
N ASP A 23 7.40 19.76 13.48
CA ASP A 23 7.30 21.21 13.64
C ASP A 23 6.49 21.85 12.50
N ALA A 24 6.63 21.37 11.26
CA ALA A 24 5.81 21.82 10.15
C ALA A 24 4.32 21.51 10.37
N MET A 25 4.01 20.29 10.83
CA MET A 25 2.63 19.88 11.13
C MET A 25 1.99 20.80 12.19
N LYS A 26 2.72 21.13 13.26
CA LYS A 26 2.23 22.07 14.28
C LYS A 26 1.96 23.45 13.70
N ARG A 27 2.91 24.01 12.93
CA ARG A 27 2.72 25.33 12.29
C ARG A 27 1.49 25.36 11.38
N TYR A 28 1.29 24.35 10.54
CA TYR A 28 0.12 24.29 9.66
C TYR A 28 -1.18 24.10 10.44
N TYR A 29 -1.16 23.34 11.53
CA TYR A 29 -2.32 23.21 12.41
C TYR A 29 -2.68 24.54 13.08
N ASP A 30 -1.71 25.21 13.67
CA ASP A 30 -1.92 26.53 14.30
C ASP A 30 -2.45 27.55 13.28
N MET A 31 -1.79 27.65 12.11
CA MET A 31 -2.22 28.51 11.01
C MET A 31 -3.66 28.21 10.55
N SER A 32 -4.04 26.94 10.47
CA SER A 32 -5.41 26.57 10.08
C SER A 32 -6.46 27.00 11.10
N ASN A 33 -6.09 27.17 12.37
CA ASN A 33 -7.00 27.63 13.42
C ASN A 33 -7.10 29.17 13.51
N GLU A 34 -6.10 29.92 13.03
CA GLU A 34 -6.14 31.41 13.04
C GLU A 34 -7.22 31.95 12.11
N ALA A 35 -7.38 31.43 10.91
CA ALA A 35 -8.41 31.82 9.97
C ALA A 35 -8.77 30.61 9.06
N PRO A 36 -9.60 29.65 9.55
CA PRO A 36 -9.80 28.36 8.92
C PRO A 36 -10.18 28.44 7.43
N SER A 37 -11.20 29.21 7.07
CA SER A 37 -11.66 29.30 5.68
C SER A 37 -10.60 29.88 4.73
N TYR A 38 -9.81 30.85 5.23
CA TYR A 38 -8.76 31.46 4.42
C TYR A 38 -7.57 30.50 4.24
N PHE A 39 -7.00 30.02 5.33
CA PHE A 39 -5.78 29.22 5.27
C PHE A 39 -6.01 27.85 4.66
N MET A 40 -7.12 27.17 4.96
CA MET A 40 -7.40 25.85 4.37
C MET A 40 -7.56 25.93 2.86
N TRP A 41 -8.36 26.90 2.35
CA TRP A 41 -8.65 26.93 0.92
C TRP A 41 -7.66 27.74 0.09
N ARG A 42 -7.08 28.78 0.65
CA ARG A 42 -6.18 29.69 -0.09
C ARG A 42 -4.70 29.34 0.05
N VAL A 43 -4.32 28.57 1.06
CA VAL A 43 -2.93 28.24 1.35
C VAL A 43 -2.71 26.72 1.34
N ILE A 44 -3.37 26.00 2.24
CA ILE A 44 -3.09 24.57 2.43
C ILE A 44 -3.56 23.75 1.22
N ASP A 45 -4.75 24.00 0.72
CA ASP A 45 -5.29 23.29 -0.45
C ASP A 45 -4.44 23.51 -1.72
N GLN A 46 -3.83 24.68 -1.88
CA GLN A 46 -2.94 24.97 -3.00
C GLN A 46 -1.62 24.15 -2.94
N GLY A 47 -1.25 23.65 -1.77
CA GLY A 47 -0.08 22.79 -1.59
C GLY A 47 -0.30 21.34 -2.00
N ARG A 48 -1.53 20.91 -2.25
CA ARG A 48 -1.87 19.51 -2.56
C ARG A 48 -1.26 19.02 -3.87
N GLU A 49 -1.39 19.79 -4.95
CA GLU A 49 -0.84 19.40 -6.26
C GLU A 49 0.69 19.38 -6.29
N PRO A 50 1.41 20.37 -5.75
CA PRO A 50 2.86 20.26 -5.59
C PRO A 50 3.31 19.04 -4.79
N LEU A 51 2.58 18.68 -3.72
CA LEU A 51 2.85 17.49 -2.94
C LEU A 51 2.64 16.21 -3.77
N ARG A 52 1.51 16.11 -4.48
CA ARG A 52 1.19 14.99 -5.36
C ARG A 52 2.28 14.77 -6.41
N LYS A 53 2.73 15.85 -7.06
CA LYS A 53 3.84 15.82 -8.03
C LYS A 53 5.17 15.34 -7.41
N SER A 54 5.48 15.78 -6.19
CA SER A 54 6.69 15.33 -5.49
C SER A 54 6.62 13.84 -5.13
N LEU A 55 5.45 13.35 -4.72
CA LEU A 55 5.24 11.92 -4.45
C LEU A 55 5.30 11.09 -5.74
N ALA A 56 4.74 11.58 -6.83
CA ALA A 56 4.79 10.92 -8.14
C ALA A 56 6.23 10.82 -8.65
N GLN A 57 7.03 11.88 -8.50
CA GLN A 57 8.45 11.85 -8.83
C GLN A 57 9.21 10.79 -8.02
N LEU A 58 8.92 10.66 -6.71
CA LEU A 58 9.51 9.64 -5.86
C LEU A 58 9.05 8.22 -6.24
N ALA A 59 7.80 8.10 -6.65
CA ALA A 59 7.19 6.83 -7.08
C ALA A 59 7.59 6.43 -8.51
N GLY A 60 8.08 7.35 -9.32
CA GLY A 60 8.45 7.15 -10.72
C GLY A 60 7.26 7.09 -11.68
N CYS A 61 6.18 7.82 -11.39
CA CYS A 61 4.94 7.82 -12.14
C CYS A 61 4.40 9.23 -12.37
N ASP A 62 3.27 9.37 -13.04
CA ASP A 62 2.60 10.65 -13.19
C ASP A 62 1.77 11.03 -11.96
N ALA A 63 1.62 12.34 -11.72
CA ALA A 63 0.83 12.83 -10.59
C ALA A 63 -0.66 12.41 -10.69
N GLU A 64 -1.18 12.23 -11.92
CA GLU A 64 -2.54 11.77 -12.15
C GLU A 64 -2.77 10.31 -11.71
N GLU A 65 -1.70 9.51 -11.60
CA GLU A 65 -1.74 8.14 -11.08
C GLU A 65 -1.68 8.06 -9.55
N ILE A 66 -1.61 9.23 -8.84
CA ILE A 66 -1.47 9.29 -7.39
C ILE A 66 -2.72 9.87 -6.73
N ALA A 67 -3.32 9.11 -5.81
CA ALA A 67 -4.31 9.59 -4.86
C ALA A 67 -3.74 9.63 -3.44
N LEU A 68 -4.03 10.73 -2.70
CA LEU A 68 -3.61 10.89 -1.32
C LEU A 68 -4.63 10.22 -0.39
N HIS A 69 -4.14 9.40 0.53
CA HIS A 69 -4.91 8.65 1.52
C HIS A 69 -4.36 8.87 2.94
N ARG A 70 -5.07 8.35 3.94
CA ARG A 70 -4.63 8.45 5.35
C ARG A 70 -3.63 7.35 5.74
N ASN A 71 -3.66 6.22 5.06
CA ASN A 71 -2.77 5.08 5.31
C ASN A 71 -2.93 4.02 4.20
N ALA A 72 -2.09 2.97 4.25
CA ALA A 72 -2.17 1.84 3.33
C ALA A 72 -3.52 1.11 3.37
N SER A 73 -4.11 0.93 4.57
CA SER A 73 -5.41 0.24 4.68
C SER A 73 -6.48 0.95 3.89
N GLU A 74 -6.65 2.26 4.07
CA GLU A 74 -7.62 3.04 3.30
C GLU A 74 -7.33 3.02 1.80
N ALA A 75 -6.06 3.14 1.40
CA ALA A 75 -5.66 3.09 0.00
C ALA A 75 -6.02 1.74 -0.64
N LEU A 76 -5.64 0.64 -0.01
CA LEU A 76 -5.92 -0.71 -0.51
C LEU A 76 -7.42 -1.05 -0.44
N GLU A 77 -8.12 -0.66 0.63
CA GLU A 77 -9.55 -0.88 0.77
C GLU A 77 -10.37 -0.10 -0.27
N THR A 78 -9.89 1.05 -0.74
CA THR A 78 -10.49 1.77 -1.86
C THR A 78 -10.56 0.89 -3.11
N ILE A 79 -9.50 0.15 -3.41
CA ILE A 79 -9.48 -0.82 -4.51
C ILE A 79 -10.30 -2.06 -4.15
N ILE A 80 -10.08 -2.64 -2.97
CA ILE A 80 -10.76 -3.86 -2.53
C ILE A 80 -12.29 -3.71 -2.61
N PHE A 81 -12.84 -2.56 -2.20
CA PHE A 81 -14.28 -2.33 -2.23
C PHE A 81 -14.79 -1.64 -3.52
N GLY A 82 -13.88 -1.09 -4.33
CA GLY A 82 -14.23 -0.37 -5.56
C GLY A 82 -14.18 -1.21 -6.84
N ILE A 83 -13.34 -2.26 -6.87
CA ILE A 83 -13.20 -3.11 -8.05
C ILE A 83 -14.47 -3.92 -8.33
N ASP A 84 -14.88 -3.97 -9.61
CA ASP A 84 -16.08 -4.70 -10.03
C ASP A 84 -15.79 -6.21 -10.10
N LEU A 85 -16.21 -6.95 -9.08
CA LEU A 85 -16.15 -8.41 -8.99
C LEU A 85 -17.55 -8.98 -8.81
N LYS A 86 -17.78 -10.15 -9.37
CA LYS A 86 -19.06 -10.86 -9.35
C LYS A 86 -18.97 -12.13 -8.50
N ALA A 87 -20.11 -12.64 -8.08
CA ALA A 87 -20.19 -13.94 -7.41
C ALA A 87 -19.51 -15.03 -8.25
N GLY A 88 -18.58 -15.75 -7.64
CA GLY A 88 -17.78 -16.78 -8.29
C GLY A 88 -16.42 -16.30 -8.79
N ASP A 89 -16.20 -14.99 -8.99
CA ASP A 89 -14.86 -14.47 -9.31
C ASP A 89 -13.88 -14.78 -8.17
N GLU A 90 -12.65 -15.08 -8.53
CA GLU A 90 -11.62 -15.47 -7.56
C GLU A 90 -10.60 -14.36 -7.33
N VAL A 91 -10.24 -14.20 -6.05
CA VAL A 91 -9.15 -13.34 -5.60
C VAL A 91 -8.09 -14.21 -4.93
N VAL A 92 -6.87 -14.15 -5.46
CA VAL A 92 -5.72 -14.88 -4.90
C VAL A 92 -5.02 -14.01 -3.87
N LEU A 93 -4.80 -14.54 -2.67
CA LEU A 93 -4.13 -13.88 -1.56
C LEU A 93 -3.40 -14.90 -0.67
N THR A 94 -2.58 -14.41 0.26
CA THR A 94 -1.84 -15.27 1.18
C THR A 94 -2.34 -15.16 2.62
N LYS A 95 -2.04 -16.16 3.45
CA LYS A 95 -2.27 -16.08 4.89
C LYS A 95 -1.31 -15.10 5.58
N GLN A 96 -0.26 -14.71 4.88
CA GLN A 96 0.76 -13.77 5.33
C GLN A 96 0.40 -12.31 5.04
N ASP A 97 -0.66 -12.06 4.30
CA ASP A 97 -1.16 -10.70 4.06
C ASP A 97 -1.62 -10.03 5.35
N TYR A 98 -1.62 -8.71 5.35
CA TYR A 98 -1.97 -7.95 6.53
C TYR A 98 -3.43 -8.21 6.96
N PRO A 99 -3.71 -8.42 8.26
CA PRO A 99 -5.03 -8.83 8.74
C PRO A 99 -6.20 -7.93 8.29
N ASN A 100 -5.98 -6.61 8.15
CA ASN A 100 -7.03 -5.70 7.69
C ASN A 100 -7.43 -6.03 6.24
N MET A 101 -6.48 -6.31 5.37
CA MET A 101 -6.75 -6.68 3.97
C MET A 101 -7.48 -8.02 3.90
N ILE A 102 -7.01 -8.99 4.68
CA ILE A 102 -7.71 -10.28 4.83
C ILE A 102 -9.16 -10.07 5.29
N GLY A 103 -9.37 -9.18 6.27
CA GLY A 103 -10.70 -8.83 6.79
C GLY A 103 -11.61 -8.22 5.72
N ALA A 104 -11.08 -7.27 4.94
CA ALA A 104 -11.81 -6.62 3.87
C ALA A 104 -12.23 -7.61 2.76
N TRP A 105 -11.32 -8.49 2.32
CA TRP A 105 -11.62 -9.54 1.34
C TRP A 105 -12.65 -10.55 1.86
N LYS A 106 -12.52 -11.01 3.11
CA LYS A 106 -13.53 -11.90 3.73
C LYS A 106 -14.91 -11.24 3.82
N GLN A 107 -14.97 -9.92 4.02
CA GLN A 107 -16.23 -9.19 3.99
C GLN A 107 -16.86 -9.25 2.60
N ARG A 108 -16.08 -9.04 1.52
CA ARG A 108 -16.57 -9.16 0.15
C ARG A 108 -17.00 -10.59 -0.20
N GLU A 109 -16.20 -11.60 0.20
CA GLU A 109 -16.56 -13.00 0.03
C GLU A 109 -17.94 -13.29 0.63
N LYS A 110 -18.17 -12.85 1.87
CA LYS A 110 -19.46 -13.05 2.57
C LYS A 110 -20.62 -12.27 1.95
N ARG A 111 -20.40 -11.04 1.48
CA ARG A 111 -21.45 -10.15 0.98
C ARG A 111 -21.77 -10.37 -0.48
N GLU A 112 -20.78 -10.63 -1.29
CA GLU A 112 -20.88 -10.57 -2.75
C GLU A 112 -20.66 -11.94 -3.41
N GLY A 113 -20.23 -12.95 -2.63
CA GLY A 113 -20.05 -14.32 -3.12
C GLY A 113 -18.81 -14.52 -3.99
N ILE A 114 -17.84 -13.62 -3.94
CA ILE A 114 -16.52 -13.88 -4.52
C ILE A 114 -15.85 -15.03 -3.76
N LYS A 115 -14.81 -15.61 -4.34
CA LYS A 115 -14.06 -16.70 -3.72
C LYS A 115 -12.64 -16.26 -3.39
N LEU A 116 -12.16 -16.58 -2.20
CA LEU A 116 -10.80 -16.34 -1.78
C LEU A 116 -9.95 -17.60 -1.98
N VAL A 117 -8.97 -17.52 -2.88
CA VAL A 117 -8.01 -18.58 -3.15
C VAL A 117 -6.75 -18.33 -2.34
N TRP A 118 -6.51 -19.19 -1.35
CA TRP A 118 -5.46 -18.99 -0.36
C TRP A 118 -4.15 -19.66 -0.79
N VAL A 119 -3.12 -18.86 -0.99
CA VAL A 119 -1.74 -19.33 -1.12
C VAL A 119 -1.11 -19.47 0.26
N ASN A 120 -0.44 -20.59 0.50
CA ASN A 120 0.29 -20.85 1.72
C ASN A 120 1.79 -20.91 1.43
N LEU A 121 2.52 -19.90 1.91
CA LEU A 121 3.96 -19.80 1.69
C LEU A 121 4.74 -20.41 2.85
N GLU A 122 5.74 -21.21 2.53
CA GLU A 122 6.77 -21.63 3.49
C GLU A 122 7.85 -20.55 3.54
N LEU A 123 7.92 -19.85 4.65
CA LEU A 123 8.78 -18.67 4.82
C LEU A 123 9.67 -18.80 6.07
N PRO A 124 10.86 -18.19 6.09
CA PRO A 124 11.47 -17.41 4.98
C PRO A 124 11.92 -18.28 3.81
N SER A 125 11.95 -17.72 2.61
CA SER A 125 12.45 -18.40 1.41
C SER A 125 13.26 -17.44 0.54
N GLU A 126 14.45 -17.89 0.13
CA GLU A 126 15.29 -17.19 -0.86
C GLU A 126 15.02 -17.68 -2.30
N ASP A 127 14.21 -18.73 -2.48
CA ASP A 127 13.82 -19.23 -3.78
C ASP A 127 12.66 -18.45 -4.37
N GLU A 128 12.98 -17.43 -5.16
CA GLU A 128 11.96 -16.64 -5.85
C GLU A 128 11.10 -17.46 -6.81
N ASN A 129 11.65 -18.52 -7.43
CA ASN A 129 10.88 -19.37 -8.36
C ASN A 129 9.81 -20.15 -7.58
N TYR A 130 10.16 -20.65 -6.39
CA TYR A 130 9.19 -21.23 -5.48
C TYR A 130 8.07 -20.23 -5.14
N LEU A 131 8.42 -19.02 -4.71
CA LEU A 131 7.44 -17.99 -4.34
C LEU A 131 6.51 -17.66 -5.51
N VAL A 132 7.07 -17.44 -6.71
CA VAL A 132 6.27 -17.16 -7.93
C VAL A 132 5.36 -18.35 -8.26
N LYS A 133 5.89 -19.58 -8.19
CA LYS A 133 5.13 -20.80 -8.49
C LYS A 133 3.91 -20.95 -7.58
N GLN A 134 4.04 -20.66 -6.29
CA GLN A 134 2.91 -20.75 -5.35
C GLN A 134 1.72 -19.88 -5.78
N TYR A 135 1.99 -18.66 -6.27
CA TYR A 135 0.93 -17.79 -6.78
C TYR A 135 0.39 -18.27 -8.13
N THR A 136 1.28 -18.63 -9.06
CA THR A 136 0.87 -19.00 -10.42
C THR A 136 0.09 -20.29 -10.48
N ASP A 137 0.37 -21.24 -9.61
CA ASP A 137 -0.39 -22.50 -9.48
C ASP A 137 -1.82 -22.26 -8.95
N ALA A 138 -2.04 -21.14 -8.24
CA ALA A 138 -3.35 -20.75 -7.73
C ALA A 138 -4.22 -20.01 -8.78
N PHE A 139 -3.67 -19.60 -9.92
CA PHE A 139 -4.39 -18.86 -10.95
C PHE A 139 -5.27 -19.77 -11.79
N THR A 140 -6.58 -19.55 -11.76
CA THR A 140 -7.60 -20.23 -12.56
C THR A 140 -8.19 -19.28 -13.62
N PRO A 141 -9.08 -19.74 -14.52
CA PRO A 141 -9.82 -18.85 -15.43
C PRO A 141 -10.75 -17.85 -14.70
N GLU A 142 -11.18 -18.18 -13.50
CA GLU A 142 -12.05 -17.39 -12.66
C GLU A 142 -11.29 -16.32 -11.86
N THR A 143 -9.96 -16.43 -11.77
CA THR A 143 -9.12 -15.47 -11.05
C THR A 143 -9.16 -14.09 -11.74
N LYS A 144 -9.58 -13.06 -11.01
CA LYS A 144 -9.66 -11.67 -11.50
C LYS A 144 -8.60 -10.76 -10.90
N LEU A 145 -8.21 -11.04 -9.67
CA LEU A 145 -7.23 -10.22 -8.96
C LEU A 145 -6.29 -11.10 -8.11
N VAL A 146 -5.04 -10.69 -8.05
CA VAL A 146 -4.07 -11.19 -7.07
C VAL A 146 -3.61 -10.05 -6.17
N GLN A 147 -3.71 -10.24 -4.85
CA GLN A 147 -3.09 -9.36 -3.88
C GLN A 147 -1.70 -9.88 -3.52
N ILE A 148 -0.71 -8.99 -3.45
CA ILE A 148 0.66 -9.32 -3.11
C ILE A 148 1.18 -8.34 -2.07
N THR A 149 1.52 -8.83 -0.88
CA THR A 149 2.26 -8.03 0.10
C THR A 149 3.72 -7.95 -0.34
N HIS A 150 4.20 -6.75 -0.72
CA HIS A 150 5.56 -6.57 -1.27
C HIS A 150 6.66 -6.90 -0.24
N MET A 151 6.42 -6.58 1.04
CA MET A 151 7.26 -7.02 2.15
C MET A 151 6.41 -7.47 3.33
N ILE A 152 6.56 -8.73 3.72
CA ILE A 152 5.83 -9.32 4.84
C ILE A 152 6.36 -8.74 6.15
N ASN A 153 5.51 -8.07 6.90
CA ASN A 153 5.88 -7.27 8.08
C ASN A 153 6.44 -8.08 9.26
N TRP A 154 6.16 -9.38 9.36
CA TRP A 154 6.61 -10.20 10.48
C TRP A 154 8.08 -10.56 10.40
N ILE A 155 8.59 -10.76 9.18
CA ILE A 155 9.91 -11.35 8.93
C ILE A 155 10.77 -10.53 7.97
N GLY A 156 10.20 -9.47 7.34
CA GLY A 156 10.92 -8.67 6.36
C GLY A 156 11.16 -9.36 5.02
N GLN A 157 10.45 -10.47 4.74
CA GLN A 157 10.55 -11.17 3.46
C GLN A 157 10.06 -10.28 2.32
N LYS A 158 10.95 -9.92 1.41
CA LYS A 158 10.60 -9.24 0.16
C LYS A 158 10.05 -10.27 -0.84
N MET A 159 8.88 -9.97 -1.40
CA MET A 159 8.25 -10.82 -2.40
C MET A 159 8.67 -10.41 -3.82
N PRO A 160 8.80 -11.35 -4.77
CA PRO A 160 9.15 -11.08 -6.16
C PRO A 160 7.94 -10.56 -6.95
N VAL A 161 7.43 -9.37 -6.54
CA VAL A 161 6.18 -8.78 -7.05
C VAL A 161 6.17 -8.73 -8.56
N LYS A 162 7.23 -8.18 -9.19
CA LYS A 162 7.29 -8.06 -10.65
C LYS A 162 7.09 -9.39 -11.36
N LYS A 163 7.75 -10.45 -10.89
CA LYS A 163 7.64 -11.79 -11.53
C LYS A 163 6.24 -12.37 -11.41
N ILE A 164 5.59 -12.17 -10.25
CA ILE A 164 4.20 -12.60 -10.03
C ILE A 164 3.25 -11.77 -10.89
N ALA A 165 3.44 -10.44 -10.94
CA ALA A 165 2.64 -9.53 -11.74
C ALA A 165 2.76 -9.86 -13.26
N ASP A 166 3.97 -10.08 -13.75
CA ASP A 166 4.21 -10.47 -15.15
C ASP A 166 3.47 -11.77 -15.52
N ALA A 167 3.37 -12.69 -14.57
CA ALA A 167 2.62 -13.95 -14.77
C ALA A 167 1.10 -13.71 -14.72
N ALA A 168 0.62 -12.87 -13.81
CA ALA A 168 -0.79 -12.50 -13.67
C ALA A 168 -1.30 -11.77 -14.92
N LYS A 169 -0.53 -10.80 -15.43
CA LYS A 169 -0.86 -10.04 -16.65
C LYS A 169 -1.03 -10.91 -17.89
N LYS A 170 -0.25 -11.98 -18.04
CA LYS A 170 -0.41 -12.96 -19.15
C LYS A 170 -1.76 -13.68 -19.13
N LYS A 171 -2.44 -13.65 -17.99
CA LYS A 171 -3.76 -14.27 -17.78
C LYS A 171 -4.88 -13.22 -17.61
N ASN A 172 -4.59 -11.92 -17.83
CA ASN A 172 -5.49 -10.79 -17.61
C ASN A 172 -6.00 -10.70 -16.15
N ILE A 173 -5.13 -11.04 -15.20
CA ILE A 173 -5.40 -10.91 -13.76
C ILE A 173 -4.85 -9.58 -13.28
N GLU A 174 -5.68 -8.78 -12.60
CA GLU A 174 -5.26 -7.51 -12.00
C GLU A 174 -4.39 -7.74 -10.75
N VAL A 175 -3.48 -6.81 -10.49
CA VAL A 175 -2.46 -6.94 -9.45
C VAL A 175 -2.57 -5.78 -8.46
N LEU A 176 -2.95 -6.09 -7.23
CA LEU A 176 -2.98 -5.17 -6.10
C LEU A 176 -1.76 -5.42 -5.20
N VAL A 177 -0.95 -4.40 -4.98
CA VAL A 177 0.27 -4.51 -4.16
C VAL A 177 0.13 -3.75 -2.84
N ASP A 178 0.29 -4.47 -1.74
CA ASP A 178 0.48 -3.87 -0.42
C ASP A 178 1.95 -3.47 -0.25
N GLY A 179 2.24 -2.19 -0.44
CA GLY A 179 3.55 -1.58 -0.32
C GLY A 179 3.81 -0.90 1.03
N ALA A 180 3.00 -1.20 2.06
CA ALA A 180 3.05 -0.52 3.35
C ALA A 180 4.43 -0.52 4.01
N HIS A 181 5.30 -1.51 3.71
CA HIS A 181 6.64 -1.64 4.26
C HIS A 181 7.76 -1.44 3.26
N THR A 182 7.49 -1.01 2.04
CA THR A 182 8.53 -0.92 0.99
C THR A 182 8.76 0.47 0.46
N PHE A 183 7.71 1.30 0.36
CA PHE A 183 7.84 2.67 -0.13
C PHE A 183 8.74 3.50 0.79
N ALA A 184 9.79 4.08 0.20
CA ALA A 184 10.85 4.82 0.89
C ALA A 184 11.73 4.01 1.87
N GLN A 185 11.61 2.67 1.91
CA GLN A 185 12.52 1.82 2.66
C GLN A 185 13.73 1.39 1.84
N PHE A 186 13.52 1.10 0.57
CA PHE A 186 14.57 0.82 -0.40
C PHE A 186 14.16 1.38 -1.77
N GLU A 187 15.11 1.46 -2.68
CA GLU A 187 14.93 2.08 -3.98
C GLU A 187 14.19 1.13 -4.93
N PHE A 188 13.10 1.60 -5.53
CA PHE A 188 12.37 1.02 -6.66
C PHE A 188 11.37 2.06 -7.18
N LEU A 189 10.91 1.88 -8.41
CA LEU A 189 9.83 2.67 -8.99
C LEU A 189 8.57 1.80 -9.06
N ILE A 190 7.41 2.37 -8.71
CA ILE A 190 6.14 1.59 -8.68
C ILE A 190 5.82 0.99 -10.05
N PRO A 191 5.96 1.68 -11.20
CA PRO A 191 5.70 1.10 -12.51
C PRO A 191 6.57 -0.13 -12.84
N GLU A 192 7.78 -0.22 -12.27
CA GLU A 192 8.65 -1.39 -12.47
C GLU A 192 8.08 -2.68 -11.90
N LEU A 193 7.15 -2.58 -10.95
CA LEU A 193 6.46 -3.75 -10.37
C LEU A 193 5.42 -4.35 -11.31
N ASN A 194 5.02 -3.63 -12.37
CA ASN A 194 3.98 -4.04 -13.33
C ASN A 194 2.63 -4.36 -12.67
N CYS A 195 2.31 -3.66 -11.56
CA CYS A 195 1.03 -3.78 -10.87
C CYS A 195 0.01 -2.77 -11.41
N ASP A 196 -1.28 -3.03 -11.17
CA ASP A 196 -2.37 -2.09 -11.49
C ASP A 196 -2.58 -1.10 -10.35
N TYR A 197 -2.41 -1.58 -9.10
CA TYR A 197 -2.67 -0.81 -7.90
C TYR A 197 -1.56 -1.02 -6.87
N PHE A 198 -1.16 0.07 -6.23
CA PHE A 198 -0.18 0.00 -5.13
C PHE A 198 -0.61 0.93 -3.99
N GLY A 199 -0.78 0.38 -2.78
CA GLY A 199 -1.14 1.16 -1.60
C GLY A 199 -0.02 1.19 -0.56
N THR A 200 0.23 2.36 0.04
CA THR A 200 1.26 2.49 1.08
C THR A 200 0.93 3.52 2.16
N SER A 201 1.61 3.39 3.29
CA SER A 201 1.57 4.36 4.40
C SER A 201 2.84 5.21 4.38
N LEU A 202 2.70 6.52 4.26
CA LEU A 202 3.83 7.46 4.22
C LEU A 202 4.44 7.72 5.61
N HIS A 203 3.65 7.50 6.67
CA HIS A 203 4.08 7.67 8.07
C HIS A 203 4.93 6.51 8.61
N LYS A 204 5.26 5.53 7.78
CA LYS A 204 6.20 4.45 8.11
C LYS A 204 7.62 4.87 7.69
N TRP A 205 8.10 4.38 6.58
CA TRP A 205 9.51 4.55 6.17
C TRP A 205 9.83 5.94 5.60
N LEU A 206 8.86 6.63 4.99
CA LEU A 206 9.06 8.02 4.54
C LEU A 206 9.13 9.01 5.71
N GLY A 207 8.65 8.64 6.90
CA GLY A 207 8.66 9.51 8.07
C GLY A 207 7.70 10.70 7.99
N ALA A 208 6.68 10.62 7.14
CA ALA A 208 5.63 11.62 7.06
C ALA A 208 4.74 11.62 8.33
N PRO A 209 3.88 12.62 8.53
CA PRO A 209 2.96 12.65 9.67
C PRO A 209 2.04 11.43 9.68
N ILE A 210 1.65 10.97 10.88
CA ILE A 210 0.61 9.95 11.07
C ILE A 210 -0.67 10.41 10.37
N GLY A 211 -1.35 9.49 9.67
CA GLY A 211 -2.54 9.83 8.89
C GLY A 211 -2.21 10.26 7.46
N THR A 212 -1.11 9.74 6.90
CA THR A 212 -0.72 9.98 5.50
C THR A 212 -0.46 8.65 4.80
N GLY A 213 -1.00 8.52 3.60
CA GLY A 213 -0.87 7.37 2.72
C GLY A 213 -0.98 7.78 1.25
N LEU A 214 -0.72 6.82 0.38
CA LEU A 214 -0.74 6.99 -1.06
C LEU A 214 -1.37 5.75 -1.69
N LEU A 215 -2.19 5.98 -2.71
CA LEU A 215 -2.66 4.98 -3.66
C LEU A 215 -2.13 5.36 -5.05
N TYR A 216 -1.53 4.41 -5.74
CA TYR A 216 -1.20 4.43 -7.16
C TYR A 216 -2.23 3.59 -7.94
N VAL A 217 -2.69 4.11 -9.08
CA VAL A 217 -3.66 3.48 -10.00
C VAL A 217 -3.24 3.66 -11.46
#